data_f4100a56e73867e03e4b1ff7c7ded5d8
#
_entry.id   f4100a56e73867e03e4b1ff7c7ded5d8
#
_cell.length_a   1.000
_cell.length_b   1.000
_cell.length_c   1.000
_cell.angle_alpha   90.00
_cell.angle_beta   90.00
_cell.angle_gamma   90.00
#
_symmetry.space_group_name_H-M   'P 1'
#
loop_
_entity.id
_entity.type
_entity.pdbx_description
1 polymer ?
#
loop_
_entity_poly.entity_id
_entity_poly.type
_entity_poly.pdbx_seq_one_letter_code
_entity_poly.pdbx_strand_id
1 'polypeptide(L)'
;MRDAAPGPARAAAFARALQSAEKRGAARALRRAAADLVLAIPPAHGSLEHAGLLARTLLVDRRGVEAMRWFELMRGAPEAADAAALLAPLLSIAGVPDRGLADGDALRAWREAQARREPARTTARTRLLAETLEALGTPALELAAPGTPAAISTPAPLVRLARASGQRLVGEGVLLAAAALHEPTLRDNPSALAATLRALQEIGLADEARGIALEAVLAAGL
;
A
#
# COMPACT_ATOMS: atom_id res chain seq x y z
N MET A 1 -7.45 -33.65 19.97
CA MET A 1 -6.69 -32.77 19.04
C MET A 1 -7.60 -32.46 17.88
N ARG A 2 -8.05 -31.18 17.71
CA ARG A 2 -8.76 -30.77 16.51
C ARG A 2 -7.69 -30.68 15.41
N ASP A 3 -7.79 -31.50 14.38
CA ASP A 3 -6.91 -31.47 13.22
C ASP A 3 -6.98 -30.07 12.61
N ALA A 4 -5.89 -29.32 12.78
CA ALA A 4 -5.80 -27.99 12.20
C ALA A 4 -5.78 -28.16 10.70
N ALA A 5 -6.73 -27.55 9.97
CA ALA A 5 -6.78 -27.60 8.53
C ALA A 5 -5.41 -27.24 7.92
N PRO A 6 -4.95 -27.92 6.86
CA PRO A 6 -3.67 -27.64 6.23
C PRO A 6 -3.59 -26.17 5.74
N GLY A 7 -2.38 -25.61 5.68
CA GLY A 7 -2.13 -24.22 5.30
C GLY A 7 -2.90 -23.74 4.07
N PRO A 8 -2.90 -24.48 2.94
CA PRO A 8 -3.67 -24.13 1.74
C PRO A 8 -5.17 -24.01 1.97
N ALA A 9 -5.76 -24.90 2.76
CA ALA A 9 -7.20 -24.85 3.06
C ALA A 9 -7.56 -23.61 3.92
N ARG A 10 -6.68 -23.22 4.86
CA ARG A 10 -6.84 -21.98 5.64
C ARG A 10 -6.70 -20.74 4.75
N ALA A 11 -5.73 -20.71 3.84
CA ALA A 11 -5.53 -19.64 2.89
C ALA A 11 -6.78 -19.44 2.01
N ALA A 12 -7.32 -20.52 1.45
CA ALA A 12 -8.54 -20.49 0.65
C ALA A 12 -9.78 -20.05 1.46
N ALA A 13 -9.91 -20.51 2.70
CA ALA A 13 -11.00 -20.09 3.59
C ALA A 13 -10.92 -18.60 3.90
N PHE A 14 -9.73 -18.07 4.19
CA PHE A 14 -9.51 -16.65 4.40
C PHE A 14 -9.83 -15.84 3.15
N ALA A 15 -9.40 -16.28 1.95
CA ALA A 15 -9.69 -15.60 0.70
C ALA A 15 -11.20 -15.47 0.46
N ARG A 16 -11.99 -16.53 0.68
CA ARG A 16 -13.45 -16.47 0.57
C ARG A 16 -14.08 -15.53 1.60
N ALA A 17 -13.60 -15.55 2.83
CA ALA A 17 -14.06 -14.62 3.88
C ALA A 17 -13.81 -13.17 3.50
N LEU A 18 -12.62 -12.87 2.95
CA LEU A 18 -12.26 -11.52 2.53
C LEU A 18 -13.11 -11.05 1.35
N GLN A 19 -13.35 -11.87 0.33
CA GLN A 19 -14.27 -11.54 -0.76
C GLN A 19 -15.67 -11.22 -0.26
N SER A 20 -16.16 -11.97 0.73
CA SER A 20 -17.45 -11.66 1.37
C SER A 20 -17.44 -10.34 2.13
N ALA A 21 -16.33 -10.03 2.81
CA ALA A 21 -16.14 -8.78 3.53
C ALA A 21 -16.01 -7.57 2.59
N GLU A 22 -15.36 -7.73 1.43
CA GLU A 22 -15.26 -6.68 0.39
C GLU A 22 -16.64 -6.26 -0.11
N LYS A 23 -17.53 -7.23 -0.41
CA LYS A 23 -18.91 -6.96 -0.82
C LYS A 23 -19.72 -6.18 0.23
N ARG A 24 -19.31 -6.24 1.50
CA ARG A 24 -19.96 -5.58 2.65
C ARG A 24 -19.25 -4.32 3.11
N GLY A 25 -18.16 -3.91 2.45
CA GLY A 25 -17.33 -2.78 2.88
C GLY A 25 -16.51 -3.02 4.16
N ALA A 26 -16.39 -4.29 4.61
CA ALA A 26 -15.75 -4.67 5.87
C ALA A 26 -14.33 -5.26 5.69
N ALA A 27 -13.77 -5.24 4.48
CA ALA A 27 -12.48 -5.87 4.16
C ALA A 27 -11.33 -5.37 5.04
N ARG A 28 -11.27 -4.06 5.31
CA ARG A 28 -10.22 -3.45 6.15
C ARG A 28 -10.27 -3.99 7.59
N ALA A 29 -11.47 -4.04 8.18
CA ALA A 29 -11.66 -4.56 9.52
C ALA A 29 -11.27 -6.04 9.60
N LEU A 30 -11.68 -6.84 8.59
CA LEU A 30 -11.32 -8.25 8.53
C LEU A 30 -9.81 -8.46 8.39
N ARG A 31 -9.11 -7.70 7.55
CA ARG A 31 -7.65 -7.82 7.40
C ARG A 31 -6.95 -7.57 8.74
N ARG A 32 -7.32 -6.53 9.48
CA ARG A 32 -6.74 -6.25 10.79
C ARG A 32 -7.03 -7.36 11.81
N ALA A 33 -8.28 -7.81 11.88
CA ALA A 33 -8.68 -8.85 12.84
C ALA A 33 -8.08 -10.23 12.53
N ALA A 34 -7.75 -10.49 11.26
CA ALA A 34 -7.26 -11.79 10.83
C ALA A 34 -5.73 -11.88 10.67
N ALA A 35 -4.98 -10.81 10.95
CA ALA A 35 -3.53 -10.78 10.74
C ALA A 35 -2.80 -11.92 11.48
N ASP A 36 -3.16 -12.22 12.73
CA ASP A 36 -2.58 -13.33 13.49
C ASP A 36 -2.97 -14.70 12.94
N LEU A 37 -4.17 -14.84 12.38
CA LEU A 37 -4.59 -16.08 11.69
C LEU A 37 -3.79 -16.29 10.42
N VAL A 38 -3.53 -15.22 9.66
CA VAL A 38 -2.71 -15.24 8.44
C VAL A 38 -1.26 -15.56 8.78
N LEU A 39 -0.73 -15.00 9.88
CA LEU A 39 0.63 -15.28 10.35
C LEU A 39 0.83 -16.77 10.67
N ALA A 40 -0.20 -17.46 11.14
CA ALA A 40 -0.17 -18.89 11.41
C ALA A 40 -0.24 -19.79 10.16
N ILE A 41 -0.35 -19.20 8.95
CA ILE A 41 -0.31 -19.91 7.67
C ILE A 41 1.13 -19.84 7.16
N PRO A 42 1.87 -20.97 7.07
CA PRO A 42 3.22 -20.94 6.55
C PRO A 42 3.22 -20.67 5.05
N PRO A 43 4.17 -19.87 4.52
CA PRO A 43 4.38 -19.72 3.09
C PRO A 43 4.70 -21.10 2.48
N ALA A 44 3.87 -21.53 1.53
CA ALA A 44 4.03 -22.80 0.83
C ALA A 44 3.44 -22.71 -0.58
N HIS A 45 3.99 -23.48 -1.53
CA HIS A 45 3.53 -23.51 -2.92
C HIS A 45 2.03 -23.80 -3.05
N GLY A 46 1.47 -24.68 -2.21
CA GLY A 46 0.03 -24.95 -2.21
C GLY A 46 -0.87 -23.77 -1.80
N SER A 47 -0.28 -22.66 -1.33
CA SER A 47 -1.00 -21.42 -0.99
C SER A 47 -0.64 -20.27 -1.95
N LEU A 48 0.09 -20.53 -3.03
CA LEU A 48 0.65 -19.51 -3.92
C LEU A 48 -0.43 -18.64 -4.57
N GLU A 49 -1.57 -19.24 -4.95
CA GLU A 49 -2.73 -18.52 -5.49
C GLU A 49 -3.23 -17.40 -4.55
N HIS A 50 -3.07 -17.57 -3.25
CA HIS A 50 -3.53 -16.62 -2.23
C HIS A 50 -2.39 -15.78 -1.63
N ALA A 51 -1.14 -16.01 -2.03
CA ALA A 51 0.05 -15.41 -1.43
C ALA A 51 0.01 -13.88 -1.41
N GLY A 52 -0.35 -13.24 -2.52
CA GLY A 52 -0.47 -11.77 -2.60
C GLY A 52 -1.53 -11.19 -1.68
N LEU A 53 -2.63 -11.90 -1.46
CA LEU A 53 -3.70 -11.51 -0.54
C LEU A 53 -3.26 -11.64 0.93
N LEU A 54 -2.58 -12.74 1.26
CA LEU A 54 -2.04 -12.98 2.59
C LEU A 54 -0.97 -11.96 2.95
N ALA A 55 -0.04 -11.68 2.03
CA ALA A 55 0.99 -10.67 2.20
C ALA A 55 0.40 -9.26 2.43
N ARG A 56 -0.57 -8.84 1.63
CA ARG A 56 -1.26 -7.54 1.83
C ARG A 56 -1.97 -7.46 3.18
N THR A 57 -2.51 -8.57 3.68
CA THR A 57 -3.13 -8.62 5.00
C THR A 57 -2.11 -8.39 6.11
N LEU A 58 -0.92 -8.99 5.99
CA LEU A 58 0.19 -8.79 6.92
C LEU A 58 0.71 -7.34 6.87
N LEU A 59 0.79 -6.74 5.67
CA LEU A 59 1.20 -5.35 5.53
C LEU A 59 0.26 -4.37 6.24
N VAL A 60 -1.06 -4.59 6.20
CA VAL A 60 -2.03 -3.77 6.95
C VAL A 60 -1.76 -3.79 8.44
N ASP A 61 -1.22 -4.88 8.97
CA ASP A 61 -0.84 -5.05 10.38
C ASP A 61 0.64 -4.71 10.65
N ARG A 62 1.29 -4.01 9.71
CA ARG A 62 2.72 -3.60 9.80
C ARG A 62 3.72 -4.77 9.92
N ARG A 63 3.34 -5.96 9.48
CA ARG A 63 4.18 -7.18 9.50
C ARG A 63 4.93 -7.33 8.18
N GLY A 64 5.78 -6.36 7.86
CA GLY A 64 6.52 -6.31 6.59
C GLY A 64 7.47 -7.49 6.40
N VAL A 65 8.15 -7.94 7.46
CA VAL A 65 9.08 -9.08 7.43
C VAL A 65 8.36 -10.38 7.05
N GLU A 66 7.19 -10.60 7.62
CA GLU A 66 6.39 -11.79 7.33
C GLU A 66 5.75 -11.70 5.93
N ALA A 67 5.34 -10.51 5.51
CA ALA A 67 4.85 -10.29 4.14
C ALA A 67 5.96 -10.53 3.10
N MET A 68 7.22 -10.19 3.43
CA MET A 68 8.39 -10.45 2.58
C MET A 68 8.58 -11.94 2.29
N ARG A 69 8.31 -12.84 3.24
CA ARG A 69 8.39 -14.30 3.01
C ARG A 69 7.42 -14.77 1.93
N TRP A 70 6.23 -14.19 1.87
CA TRP A 70 5.27 -14.48 0.80
C TRP A 70 5.73 -13.91 -0.55
N PHE A 71 6.33 -12.71 -0.53
CA PHE A 71 6.92 -12.13 -1.73
C PHE A 71 8.04 -13.00 -2.30
N GLU A 72 8.96 -13.48 -1.46
CA GLU A 72 10.03 -14.38 -1.87
C GLU A 72 9.50 -15.68 -2.49
N LEU A 73 8.46 -16.26 -1.90
CA LEU A 73 7.80 -17.43 -2.46
C LEU A 73 7.23 -17.15 -3.85
N MET A 74 6.53 -16.01 -4.04
CA MET A 74 5.97 -15.62 -5.33
C MET A 74 7.05 -15.29 -6.36
N ARG A 75 8.13 -14.63 -5.95
CA ARG A 75 9.27 -14.29 -6.82
C ARG A 75 9.96 -15.53 -7.37
N GLY A 76 9.99 -16.62 -6.61
CA GLY A 76 10.53 -17.92 -7.02
C GLY A 76 9.63 -18.75 -7.94
N ALA A 77 8.39 -18.28 -8.21
CA ALA A 77 7.38 -19.02 -8.97
C ALA A 77 6.93 -18.22 -10.20
N PRO A 78 7.25 -18.67 -11.43
CA PRO A 78 6.92 -17.94 -12.66
C PRO A 78 5.42 -17.63 -12.81
N GLU A 79 4.57 -18.53 -12.36
CA GLU A 79 3.11 -18.38 -12.38
C GLU A 79 2.58 -17.28 -11.44
N ALA A 80 3.38 -16.86 -10.48
CA ALA A 80 3.06 -15.78 -9.55
C ALA A 80 3.82 -14.47 -9.81
N ALA A 81 4.53 -14.37 -10.93
CA ALA A 81 5.37 -13.20 -11.25
C ALA A 81 4.58 -11.88 -11.21
N ASP A 82 3.36 -11.85 -11.76
CA ASP A 82 2.51 -10.66 -11.72
C ASP A 82 2.10 -10.30 -10.28
N ALA A 83 1.78 -11.30 -9.46
CA ALA A 83 1.42 -11.08 -8.06
C ALA A 83 2.61 -10.54 -7.24
N ALA A 84 3.81 -11.06 -7.50
CA ALA A 84 5.04 -10.54 -6.91
C ALA A 84 5.30 -9.09 -7.35
N ALA A 85 5.21 -8.80 -8.64
CA ALA A 85 5.38 -7.44 -9.18
C ALA A 85 4.39 -6.45 -8.54
N LEU A 86 3.12 -6.84 -8.38
CA LEU A 86 2.10 -6.01 -7.74
C LEU A 86 2.32 -5.80 -6.23
N LEU A 87 3.07 -6.67 -5.57
CA LEU A 87 3.35 -6.57 -4.13
C LEU A 87 4.61 -5.76 -3.82
N ALA A 88 5.61 -5.77 -4.70
CA ALA A 88 6.92 -5.17 -4.47
C ALA A 88 6.86 -3.69 -3.97
N PRO A 89 6.17 -2.76 -4.64
CA PRO A 89 6.12 -1.38 -4.18
C PRO A 89 5.35 -1.21 -2.85
N LEU A 90 4.41 -2.10 -2.53
CA LEU A 90 3.71 -2.07 -1.24
C LEU A 90 4.65 -2.42 -0.08
N LEU A 91 5.57 -3.36 -0.28
CA LEU A 91 6.64 -3.68 0.69
C LEU A 91 7.59 -2.49 0.89
N SER A 92 7.93 -1.78 -0.19
CA SER A 92 8.74 -0.56 -0.10
C SER A 92 8.01 0.54 0.70
N ILE A 93 6.72 0.79 0.43
CA ILE A 93 5.89 1.72 1.20
C ILE A 93 5.84 1.33 2.68
N ALA A 94 5.72 0.04 2.97
CA ALA A 94 5.73 -0.49 4.34
C ALA A 94 7.10 -0.35 5.04
N GLY A 95 8.14 0.09 4.35
CA GLY A 95 9.47 0.31 4.91
C GLY A 95 10.31 -0.94 5.01
N VAL A 96 10.01 -1.99 4.25
CA VAL A 96 10.87 -3.17 4.17
C VAL A 96 12.21 -2.75 3.54
N PRO A 97 13.35 -3.04 4.16
CA PRO A 97 14.66 -2.50 3.75
C PRO A 97 15.26 -3.31 2.59
N ASP A 98 14.64 -3.27 1.43
CA ASP A 98 15.15 -3.86 0.19
C ASP A 98 15.01 -2.83 -0.95
N ARG A 99 16.14 -2.39 -1.52
CA ARG A 99 16.18 -1.39 -2.58
C ARG A 99 15.58 -1.89 -3.89
N GLY A 100 15.60 -3.20 -4.15
CA GLY A 100 15.03 -3.80 -5.36
C GLY A 100 13.49 -3.80 -5.40
N LEU A 101 12.81 -3.45 -4.29
CA LEU A 101 11.35 -3.45 -4.23
C LEU A 101 10.68 -2.30 -5.00
N ALA A 102 11.41 -1.21 -5.21
CA ALA A 102 10.91 -0.03 -5.92
C ALA A 102 11.99 0.61 -6.81
N ASP A 103 12.92 -0.19 -7.33
CA ASP A 103 13.82 0.24 -8.39
C ASP A 103 13.09 0.35 -9.74
N GLY A 104 13.78 0.84 -10.75
CA GLY A 104 13.20 1.07 -12.08
C GLY A 104 12.61 -0.19 -12.70
N ASP A 105 13.24 -1.35 -12.52
CA ASP A 105 12.78 -2.61 -13.09
C ASP A 105 11.54 -3.14 -12.35
N ALA A 106 11.53 -3.08 -11.02
CA ALA A 106 10.37 -3.45 -10.21
C ALA A 106 9.15 -2.56 -10.51
N LEU A 107 9.34 -1.24 -10.64
CA LEU A 107 8.26 -0.31 -10.96
C LEU A 107 7.73 -0.51 -12.39
N ARG A 108 8.59 -0.85 -13.34
CA ARG A 108 8.18 -1.21 -14.70
C ARG A 108 7.37 -2.50 -14.70
N ALA A 109 7.85 -3.55 -14.04
CA ALA A 109 7.14 -4.82 -13.91
C ALA A 109 5.79 -4.63 -13.21
N TRP A 110 5.72 -3.80 -12.16
CA TRP A 110 4.47 -3.45 -11.51
C TRP A 110 3.48 -2.79 -12.49
N ARG A 111 3.91 -1.80 -13.27
CA ARG A 111 3.06 -1.11 -14.24
C ARG A 111 2.51 -2.05 -15.30
N GLU A 112 3.34 -2.96 -15.80
CA GLU A 112 2.92 -3.98 -16.77
C GLU A 112 1.92 -4.97 -16.17
N ALA A 113 2.17 -5.49 -14.97
CA ALA A 113 1.24 -6.36 -14.28
C ALA A 113 -0.10 -5.66 -13.99
N GLN A 114 -0.05 -4.38 -13.59
CA GLN A 114 -1.24 -3.56 -13.37
C GLN A 114 -2.04 -3.35 -14.67
N ALA A 115 -1.36 -3.10 -15.80
CA ALA A 115 -2.00 -2.92 -17.11
C ALA A 115 -2.69 -4.22 -17.60
N ARG A 116 -2.09 -5.39 -17.32
CA ARG A 116 -2.74 -6.68 -17.61
C ARG A 116 -3.97 -6.92 -16.75
N ARG A 117 -3.91 -6.55 -15.48
CA ARG A 117 -4.99 -6.80 -14.51
C ARG A 117 -6.18 -5.86 -14.69
N GLU A 118 -5.94 -4.55 -14.78
CA GLU A 118 -6.98 -3.52 -14.84
C GLU A 118 -6.52 -2.33 -15.69
N PRO A 119 -6.53 -2.45 -17.04
CA PRO A 119 -6.00 -1.42 -17.93
C PRO A 119 -6.67 -0.05 -17.75
N ALA A 120 -7.97 -0.02 -17.51
CA ALA A 120 -8.72 1.24 -17.34
C ALA A 120 -8.30 2.06 -16.11
N ARG A 121 -7.72 1.43 -15.09
CA ARG A 121 -7.30 2.08 -13.85
C ARG A 121 -5.79 2.29 -13.76
N THR A 122 -5.02 1.79 -14.72
CA THR A 122 -3.56 1.80 -14.67
C THR A 122 -3.00 3.21 -14.50
N THR A 123 -3.45 4.18 -15.31
CA THR A 123 -2.94 5.56 -15.25
C THR A 123 -3.16 6.22 -13.89
N ALA A 124 -4.38 6.10 -13.34
CA ALA A 124 -4.70 6.70 -12.05
C ALA A 124 -3.90 6.05 -10.90
N ARG A 125 -3.77 4.71 -10.92
CA ARG A 125 -2.99 3.97 -9.92
C ARG A 125 -1.50 4.23 -10.04
N THR A 126 -0.96 4.34 -11.27
CA THR A 126 0.44 4.70 -11.51
C THR A 126 0.76 6.06 -10.91
N ARG A 127 -0.11 7.05 -11.13
CA ARG A 127 0.06 8.37 -10.54
C ARG A 127 0.02 8.33 -9.01
N LEU A 128 -0.98 7.66 -8.44
CA LEU A 128 -1.09 7.52 -6.99
C LEU A 128 0.16 6.88 -6.38
N LEU A 129 0.63 5.78 -6.97
CA LEU A 129 1.83 5.09 -6.50
C LEU A 129 3.08 5.96 -6.60
N ALA A 130 3.28 6.64 -7.76
CA ALA A 130 4.43 7.53 -7.97
C ALA A 130 4.48 8.63 -6.91
N GLU A 131 3.39 9.41 -6.77
CA GLU A 131 3.31 10.50 -5.82
C GLU A 131 3.46 10.02 -4.35
N THR A 132 2.98 8.81 -4.05
CA THR A 132 3.13 8.19 -2.72
C THR A 132 4.59 7.80 -2.45
N LEU A 133 5.25 7.10 -3.37
CA LEU A 133 6.66 6.71 -3.23
C LEU A 133 7.58 7.92 -3.10
N GLU A 134 7.41 8.92 -3.97
CA GLU A 134 8.17 10.17 -3.91
C GLU A 134 7.95 10.93 -2.60
N ALA A 135 6.72 10.96 -2.09
CA ALA A 135 6.43 11.57 -0.80
C ALA A 135 7.14 10.83 0.35
N LEU A 136 7.36 9.54 0.24
CA LEU A 136 8.08 8.72 1.21
C LEU A 136 9.60 8.70 1.00
N GLY A 137 10.12 9.48 0.03
CA GLY A 137 11.54 9.59 -0.27
C GLY A 137 12.09 8.48 -1.17
N THR A 138 11.23 7.71 -1.82
CA THR A 138 11.61 6.69 -2.81
C THR A 138 11.44 7.27 -4.22
N PRO A 139 12.50 7.41 -5.03
CA PRO A 139 12.38 7.90 -6.41
C PRO A 139 11.49 6.99 -7.25
N ALA A 140 10.54 7.57 -7.98
CA ALA A 140 9.60 6.83 -8.82
C ALA A 140 9.58 7.31 -10.28
N LEU A 141 10.74 7.67 -10.82
CA LEU A 141 10.90 8.25 -12.16
C LEU A 141 10.30 7.36 -13.27
N GLU A 142 10.37 6.04 -13.13
CA GLU A 142 9.81 5.08 -14.09
C GLU A 142 8.28 5.10 -14.14
N LEU A 143 7.64 5.66 -13.13
CA LEU A 143 6.19 5.84 -13.06
C LEU A 143 5.75 7.24 -13.50
N ALA A 144 6.68 8.16 -13.73
CA ALA A 144 6.36 9.52 -14.12
C ALA A 144 5.56 9.51 -15.41
N ALA A 145 4.31 9.98 -15.36
CA ALA A 145 3.54 10.22 -16.57
C ALA A 145 4.12 11.43 -17.33
N PRO A 146 4.27 11.36 -18.66
CA PRO A 146 4.60 12.54 -19.42
C PRO A 146 3.40 13.50 -19.33
N GLY A 147 3.51 14.54 -18.53
CA GLY A 147 2.46 15.53 -18.37
C GLY A 147 2.86 16.59 -17.37
N THR A 148 2.61 17.84 -17.71
CA THR A 148 2.78 18.97 -16.80
C THR A 148 1.87 18.75 -15.60
N PRO A 149 2.37 18.85 -14.35
CA PRO A 149 1.50 18.85 -13.20
C PRO A 149 0.48 19.99 -13.37
N ALA A 150 -0.81 19.65 -13.36
CA ALA A 150 -1.84 20.66 -13.36
C ALA A 150 -1.58 21.60 -12.16
N ALA A 151 -1.54 22.91 -12.42
CA ALA A 151 -1.42 23.90 -11.35
C ALA A 151 -2.69 23.80 -10.48
N ILE A 152 -2.60 23.03 -9.41
CA ILE A 152 -3.68 22.86 -8.46
C ILE A 152 -3.51 23.98 -7.45
N SER A 153 -4.51 24.83 -7.31
CA SER A 153 -4.56 25.75 -6.17
C SER A 153 -4.54 24.90 -4.89
N THR A 154 -3.49 25.08 -4.08
CA THR A 154 -3.31 24.27 -2.86
C THR A 154 -4.45 24.58 -1.90
N PRO A 155 -5.28 23.62 -1.52
CA PRO A 155 -6.40 23.83 -0.60
C PRO A 155 -5.93 24.38 0.75
N ALA A 156 -6.72 25.25 1.37
CA ALA A 156 -6.36 25.92 2.62
C ALA A 156 -5.92 24.96 3.76
N PRO A 157 -6.51 23.76 3.94
CA PRO A 157 -6.02 22.81 4.92
C PRO A 157 -4.57 22.37 4.69
N LEU A 158 -4.17 22.16 3.43
CA LEU A 158 -2.80 21.75 3.09
C LEU A 158 -1.79 22.89 3.27
N VAL A 159 -2.18 24.15 3.03
CA VAL A 159 -1.32 25.32 3.32
C VAL A 159 -1.06 25.42 4.82
N ARG A 160 -2.10 25.26 5.65
CA ARG A 160 -1.95 25.24 7.12
C ARG A 160 -1.09 24.07 7.59
N LEU A 161 -1.30 22.89 7.02
CA LEU A 161 -0.52 21.69 7.33
C LEU A 161 0.98 21.92 7.02
N ALA A 162 1.30 22.44 5.83
CA ALA A 162 2.68 22.76 5.46
C ALA A 162 3.32 23.79 6.41
N ARG A 163 2.55 24.78 6.88
CA ARG A 163 3.04 25.73 7.88
C ARG A 163 3.29 25.08 9.24
N ALA A 164 2.35 24.24 9.71
CA ALA A 164 2.48 23.54 10.99
C ALA A 164 3.68 22.58 10.97
N SER A 165 3.90 21.87 9.86
CA SER A 165 5.04 20.95 9.70
C SER A 165 6.37 21.72 9.68
N GLY A 166 6.47 22.82 8.94
CA GLY A 166 7.66 23.66 8.91
C GLY A 166 8.01 24.28 10.27
N GLN A 167 7.02 24.50 11.13
CA GLN A 167 7.19 24.96 12.51
C GLN A 167 7.34 23.81 13.52
N ARG A 168 7.30 22.55 13.07
CA ARG A 168 7.35 21.33 13.89
C ARG A 168 6.26 21.28 14.97
N LEU A 169 5.08 21.81 14.68
CA LEU A 169 3.91 21.76 15.58
C LEU A 169 3.20 20.41 15.44
N VAL A 170 3.72 19.40 16.13
CA VAL A 170 3.27 17.99 15.98
C VAL A 170 1.76 17.85 16.19
N GLY A 171 1.20 18.38 17.28
CA GLY A 171 -0.23 18.27 17.58
C GLY A 171 -1.12 18.92 16.53
N GLU A 172 -0.79 20.14 16.10
CA GLU A 172 -1.52 20.85 15.03
C GLU A 172 -1.37 20.13 13.70
N GLY A 173 -0.15 19.66 13.37
CA GLY A 173 0.13 18.89 12.16
C GLY A 173 -0.70 17.63 12.06
N VAL A 174 -0.82 16.85 13.14
CA VAL A 174 -1.65 15.64 13.18
C VAL A 174 -3.13 15.96 12.96
N LEU A 175 -3.66 16.99 13.62
CA LEU A 175 -5.07 17.39 13.46
C LEU A 175 -5.36 17.87 12.04
N LEU A 176 -4.46 18.66 11.44
CA LEU A 176 -4.61 19.14 10.07
C LEU A 176 -4.46 18.01 9.04
N ALA A 177 -3.54 17.06 9.25
CA ALA A 177 -3.42 15.86 8.42
C ALA A 177 -4.69 15.02 8.48
N ALA A 178 -5.23 14.78 9.67
CA ALA A 178 -6.49 14.06 9.84
C ALA A 178 -7.66 14.79 9.14
N ALA A 179 -7.76 16.11 9.28
CA ALA A 179 -8.77 16.91 8.60
C ALA A 179 -8.65 16.82 7.07
N ALA A 180 -7.42 16.92 6.53
CA ALA A 180 -7.17 16.78 5.09
C ALA A 180 -7.56 15.39 4.56
N LEU A 181 -7.28 14.32 5.28
CA LEU A 181 -7.62 12.96 4.89
C LEU A 181 -9.11 12.62 5.03
N HIS A 182 -9.85 13.38 5.85
CA HIS A 182 -11.31 13.26 5.96
C HIS A 182 -12.06 14.06 4.91
N GLU A 183 -11.44 15.08 4.31
CA GLU A 183 -12.04 15.89 3.25
C GLU A 183 -12.17 15.05 1.97
N PRO A 184 -13.40 14.78 1.46
CA PRO A 184 -13.57 13.90 0.30
C PRO A 184 -12.83 14.36 -0.95
N THR A 185 -12.75 15.67 -1.19
CA THR A 185 -12.05 16.25 -2.35
C THR A 185 -10.53 16.11 -2.28
N LEU A 186 -9.97 15.96 -1.07
CA LEU A 186 -8.54 15.79 -0.84
C LEU A 186 -8.16 14.31 -0.71
N ARG A 187 -9.02 13.50 -0.10
CA ARG A 187 -8.75 12.07 0.13
C ARG A 187 -8.47 11.29 -1.16
N ASP A 188 -9.19 11.62 -2.24
CA ASP A 188 -9.07 10.94 -3.52
C ASP A 188 -8.07 11.64 -4.47
N ASN A 189 -7.36 12.67 -3.96
CA ASN A 189 -6.34 13.42 -4.70
C ASN A 189 -4.94 12.94 -4.32
N PRO A 190 -4.19 12.28 -5.23
CA PRO A 190 -2.84 11.79 -4.96
C PRO A 190 -1.87 12.87 -4.46
N SER A 191 -1.92 14.09 -5.01
CA SER A 191 -1.03 15.18 -4.61
C SER A 191 -1.34 15.70 -3.21
N ALA A 192 -2.62 15.69 -2.79
CA ALA A 192 -3.00 16.03 -1.43
C ALA A 192 -2.52 14.97 -0.42
N LEU A 193 -2.66 13.69 -0.77
CA LEU A 193 -2.09 12.60 0.01
C LEU A 193 -0.56 12.77 0.14
N ALA A 194 0.14 12.96 -0.97
CA ALA A 194 1.59 13.14 -0.98
C ALA A 194 2.05 14.33 -0.11
N ALA A 195 1.35 15.47 -0.17
CA ALA A 195 1.63 16.63 0.69
C ALA A 195 1.43 16.29 2.17
N THR A 196 0.36 15.55 2.48
CA THR A 196 0.08 15.12 3.86
C THR A 196 1.16 14.16 4.39
N LEU A 197 1.61 13.20 3.57
CA LEU A 197 2.67 12.25 3.94
C LEU A 197 3.99 12.97 4.22
N ARG A 198 4.39 13.92 3.35
CA ARG A 198 5.61 14.72 3.57
C ARG A 198 5.53 15.51 4.87
N ALA A 199 4.41 16.19 5.12
CA ALA A 199 4.22 16.95 6.34
C ALA A 199 4.33 16.09 7.61
N LEU A 200 3.76 14.87 7.59
CA LEU A 200 3.89 13.91 8.70
C LEU A 200 5.35 13.50 8.92
N GLN A 201 6.11 13.25 7.85
CA GLN A 201 7.53 12.93 7.97
C GLN A 201 8.35 14.11 8.55
N GLU A 202 8.09 15.34 8.11
CA GLU A 202 8.76 16.55 8.61
C GLU A 202 8.57 16.76 10.11
N ILE A 203 7.43 16.37 10.67
CA ILE A 203 7.18 16.43 12.12
C ILE A 203 7.60 15.16 12.87
N GLY A 204 8.31 14.22 12.20
CA GLY A 204 8.88 13.02 12.82
C GLY A 204 7.95 11.80 12.88
N LEU A 205 6.81 11.82 12.19
CA LEU A 205 5.82 10.75 12.15
C LEU A 205 5.95 9.88 10.87
N ALA A 206 7.18 9.41 10.59
CA ALA A 206 7.47 8.66 9.37
C ALA A 206 6.74 7.31 9.31
N ASP A 207 6.60 6.61 10.42
CA ASP A 207 5.93 5.30 10.48
C ASP A 207 4.41 5.45 10.28
N GLU A 208 3.82 6.52 10.83
CA GLU A 208 2.42 6.87 10.62
C GLU A 208 2.16 7.24 9.15
N ALA A 209 3.07 8.02 8.55
CA ALA A 209 3.01 8.37 7.13
C ALA A 209 3.01 7.10 6.25
N ARG A 210 3.90 6.14 6.51
CA ARG A 210 3.93 4.85 5.81
C ARG A 210 2.64 4.05 5.98
N GLY A 211 2.11 4.00 7.20
CA GLY A 211 0.83 3.34 7.48
C GLY A 211 -0.33 3.95 6.71
N ILE A 212 -0.44 5.27 6.68
CA ILE A 212 -1.46 6.01 5.92
C ILE A 212 -1.28 5.78 4.42
N ALA A 213 -0.05 5.87 3.91
CA ALA A 213 0.27 5.62 2.51
C ALA A 213 -0.18 4.21 2.08
N LEU A 214 0.18 3.19 2.86
CA LEU A 214 -0.19 1.80 2.59
C LEU A 214 -1.72 1.61 2.58
N GLU A 215 -2.43 2.18 3.56
CA GLU A 215 -3.89 2.11 3.60
C GLU A 215 -4.52 2.78 2.38
N ALA A 216 -4.02 3.94 1.96
CA ALA A 216 -4.54 4.67 0.81
C ALA A 216 -4.34 3.91 -0.51
N VAL A 217 -3.14 3.36 -0.76
CA VAL A 217 -2.88 2.60 -1.98
C VAL A 217 -3.67 1.28 -2.02
N LEU A 218 -3.81 0.59 -0.89
CA LEU A 218 -4.64 -0.62 -0.79
C LEU A 218 -6.13 -0.31 -0.99
N ALA A 219 -6.64 0.82 -0.48
CA ALA A 219 -8.03 1.26 -0.71
C ALA A 219 -8.29 1.59 -2.19
N ALA A 220 -7.29 2.08 -2.92
CA ALA A 220 -7.36 2.30 -4.37
C ALA A 220 -7.25 1.00 -5.19
N GLY A 221 -7.03 -0.16 -4.52
CA GLY A 221 -6.97 -1.49 -5.14
C GLY A 221 -5.60 -1.83 -5.76
N LEU A 222 -4.53 -1.18 -5.28
CA LEU A 222 -3.17 -1.57 -5.63
C LEU A 222 -2.78 -2.87 -4.94
#